data_5c19980fbac2eefb65a025c3ec2927fc
#
_entry.id   5c19980fbac2eefb65a025c3ec2927fc
#
_cell.length_a   1.000
_cell.length_b   1.000
_cell.length_c   1.000
_cell.angle_alpha   90.00
_cell.angle_beta   90.00
_cell.angle_gamma   90.00
#
_symmetry.space_group_name_H-M   'P 1'
#
loop_
_entity.id
_entity.type
_entity.pdbx_description
1 polymer ?
#
loop_
_entity_poly.entity_id
_entity_poly.type
_entity_poly.pdbx_seq_one_letter_code
_entity_poly.pdbx_strand_id
1 'polypeptide(L)'
;MNDIIKVFDIGTDVTENEIDGKQRGNILNLFNELGKETHLITNCYLNQGVDDYKESPIYYFNECDGKDQFNYKQIAEDLLRAECKTDNTRNSTIREGLLFIKANSNSIIIMKLEKLTVIDKATYEIKSELGKEKDYFKVCTFKGEYSDIKIIDKNKTAAKYWYQKFLKLTRKRTAEDNTNDVIDLIAQDKFYKEDICKKGNYKEIKRFTEYYLFDNKKFDKSYLFNELNSSGLIELQKEDDLFSSNSERIDSDFEISENEINKKYQKKIKTSDEITITTKNYLESTRDSQLTFDEKNKKITIFIDEKYLDAVKEQLKNE
;
A
#
# COMPACT_ATOMS: atom_id res chain seq x y z
N MET A 1 0.50 32.59 -10.23
CA MET A 1 -0.73 32.08 -10.86
C MET A 1 -1.63 31.53 -9.75
N ASN A 2 -2.94 31.84 -9.80
CA ASN A 2 -3.88 31.27 -8.82
C ASN A 2 -4.16 29.81 -9.17
N ASP A 3 -4.21 28.94 -8.15
CA ASP A 3 -4.63 27.55 -8.35
C ASP A 3 -6.04 27.47 -8.92
N ILE A 4 -6.24 26.66 -9.93
CA ILE A 4 -7.57 26.29 -10.45
C ILE A 4 -8.12 25.20 -9.55
N ILE A 5 -9.36 25.36 -9.08
CA ILE A 5 -10.06 24.36 -8.29
C ILE A 5 -11.38 24.03 -8.98
N LYS A 6 -11.62 22.73 -9.19
CA LYS A 6 -12.84 22.18 -9.75
C LYS A 6 -13.36 21.08 -8.85
N VAL A 7 -14.68 20.96 -8.76
CA VAL A 7 -15.37 19.94 -7.98
C VAL A 7 -16.45 19.30 -8.83
N PHE A 8 -16.49 17.97 -8.86
CA PHE A 8 -17.50 17.20 -9.61
C PHE A 8 -18.16 16.19 -8.69
N ASP A 9 -19.46 16.07 -8.78
CA ASP A 9 -20.20 14.94 -8.22
C ASP A 9 -20.12 13.75 -9.20
N ILE A 10 -19.63 12.62 -8.71
CA ILE A 10 -19.49 11.37 -9.47
C ILE A 10 -20.57 10.40 -8.98
N GLY A 11 -21.78 10.61 -9.49
CA GLY A 11 -22.96 9.78 -9.27
C GLY A 11 -23.21 8.85 -10.45
N THR A 12 -24.47 8.72 -10.87
CA THR A 12 -24.86 8.06 -12.14
C THR A 12 -24.31 8.84 -13.33
N ASP A 13 -24.21 10.16 -13.18
CA ASP A 13 -23.69 11.10 -14.14
C ASP A 13 -22.64 11.99 -13.47
N VAL A 14 -21.91 12.75 -14.26
CA VAL A 14 -20.94 13.74 -13.80
C VAL A 14 -21.55 15.12 -13.79
N THR A 15 -21.60 15.76 -12.61
CA THR A 15 -22.08 17.13 -12.45
C THR A 15 -20.99 18.02 -11.84
N GLU A 16 -20.69 19.15 -12.50
CA GLU A 16 -19.76 20.15 -11.93
C GLU A 16 -20.49 20.97 -10.85
N ASN A 17 -19.85 21.13 -9.71
CA ASN A 17 -20.36 21.94 -8.60
C ASN A 17 -19.72 23.32 -8.62
N GLU A 18 -20.53 24.37 -8.61
CA GLU A 18 -20.05 25.73 -8.36
C GLU A 18 -19.61 25.85 -6.90
N ILE A 19 -18.47 26.51 -6.66
CA ILE A 19 -17.90 26.69 -5.33
C ILE A 19 -17.72 28.19 -5.05
N ASP A 20 -18.14 28.61 -3.85
CA ASP A 20 -17.90 29.97 -3.35
C ASP A 20 -16.48 30.13 -2.73
N GLY A 21 -16.13 31.34 -2.34
CA GLY A 21 -14.81 31.65 -1.77
C GLY A 21 -14.53 30.93 -0.45
N LYS A 22 -15.54 30.69 0.40
CA LYS A 22 -15.41 29.97 1.66
C LYS A 22 -15.18 28.46 1.42
N GLN A 23 -15.97 27.89 0.53
CA GLN A 23 -15.84 26.50 0.11
C GLN A 23 -14.46 26.24 -0.51
N ARG A 24 -13.97 27.18 -1.35
CA ARG A 24 -12.63 27.14 -1.93
C ARG A 24 -11.55 27.07 -0.85
N GLY A 25 -11.65 27.90 0.20
CA GLY A 25 -10.72 27.88 1.34
C GLY A 25 -10.71 26.55 2.06
N ASN A 26 -11.90 25.97 2.32
CA ASN A 26 -12.03 24.67 2.97
C ASN A 26 -11.42 23.53 2.12
N ILE A 27 -11.62 23.56 0.81
CA ILE A 27 -11.06 22.57 -0.14
C ILE A 27 -9.54 22.68 -0.17
N LEU A 28 -8.97 23.88 -0.15
CA LEU A 28 -7.50 24.04 -0.07
C LEU A 28 -6.92 23.45 1.21
N ASN A 29 -7.60 23.65 2.35
CA ASN A 29 -7.19 23.05 3.61
C ASN A 29 -7.24 21.51 3.54
N LEU A 30 -8.28 20.95 2.91
CA LEU A 30 -8.42 19.51 2.72
C LEU A 30 -7.26 18.93 1.89
N PHE A 31 -6.86 19.58 0.79
CA PHE A 31 -5.68 19.17 0.02
C PHE A 31 -4.39 19.19 0.86
N ASN A 32 -4.25 20.21 1.72
CA ASN A 32 -3.07 20.34 2.58
C ASN A 32 -3.03 19.27 3.68
N GLU A 33 -4.17 18.87 4.23
CA GLU A 33 -4.25 17.83 5.25
C GLU A 33 -3.95 16.45 4.66
N LEU A 34 -4.60 16.10 3.56
CA LEU A 34 -4.45 14.78 2.94
C LEU A 34 -3.09 14.60 2.24
N GLY A 35 -2.46 15.69 1.81
CA GLY A 35 -1.11 15.66 1.26
C GLY A 35 0.01 15.38 2.27
N LYS A 36 -0.31 15.38 3.58
CA LYS A 36 0.65 15.06 4.66
C LYS A 36 0.72 13.57 4.99
N GLU A 37 -0.15 12.75 4.44
CA GLU A 37 -0.22 11.31 4.68
C GLU A 37 0.90 10.57 3.93
N THR A 38 2.16 10.81 4.30
CA THR A 38 3.35 10.34 3.57
C THR A 38 3.57 8.84 3.65
N HIS A 39 3.07 8.18 4.69
CA HIS A 39 3.20 6.73 4.89
C HIS A 39 2.31 5.88 3.98
N LEU A 40 1.36 6.50 3.28
CA LEU A 40 0.42 5.83 2.37
C LEU A 40 0.75 6.02 0.88
N ILE A 41 1.91 6.57 0.59
CA ILE A 41 2.31 6.88 -0.78
C ILE A 41 2.75 5.62 -1.52
N THR A 42 2.15 5.41 -2.70
CA THR A 42 2.67 4.51 -3.72
C THR A 42 3.27 5.32 -4.85
N ASN A 43 4.54 5.09 -5.14
CA ASN A 43 5.23 5.78 -6.22
C ASN A 43 4.91 5.12 -7.56
N CYS A 44 4.51 5.94 -8.52
CA CYS A 44 4.09 5.52 -9.85
C CYS A 44 4.82 6.30 -10.94
N TYR A 45 4.68 5.83 -12.15
CA TYR A 45 5.09 6.52 -13.37
C TYR A 45 4.09 6.28 -14.49
N LEU A 46 4.04 7.19 -15.46
CA LEU A 46 3.29 7.00 -16.69
C LEU A 46 4.17 6.25 -17.69
N ASN A 47 3.84 5.00 -17.95
CA ASN A 47 4.60 4.17 -18.88
C ASN A 47 4.25 4.49 -20.34
N GLN A 48 5.06 5.29 -20.99
CA GLN A 48 4.88 5.69 -22.39
C GLN A 48 5.09 4.53 -23.40
N GLY A 49 5.54 3.38 -22.94
CA GLY A 49 5.70 2.16 -23.76
C GLY A 49 4.42 1.33 -23.94
N VAL A 50 3.31 1.74 -23.30
CA VAL A 50 2.00 1.07 -23.47
C VAL A 50 1.07 1.92 -24.35
N ASP A 51 0.19 1.27 -25.14
CA ASP A 51 -0.60 1.95 -26.16
C ASP A 51 -1.60 2.97 -25.60
N ASP A 52 -2.12 2.74 -24.39
CA ASP A 52 -3.19 3.55 -23.78
C ASP A 52 -2.68 4.68 -22.85
N TYR A 53 -1.37 4.95 -22.78
CA TYR A 53 -0.84 5.98 -21.90
C TYR A 53 -1.37 7.39 -22.22
N LYS A 54 -1.73 7.65 -23.48
CA LYS A 54 -2.30 8.94 -23.91
C LYS A 54 -3.72 9.18 -23.40
N GLU A 55 -4.40 8.13 -22.98
CA GLU A 55 -5.72 8.23 -22.35
C GLU A 55 -5.63 8.66 -20.86
N SER A 56 -4.41 8.74 -20.31
CA SER A 56 -4.20 9.19 -18.92
C SER A 56 -4.61 10.65 -18.75
N PRO A 57 -5.40 10.98 -17.70
CA PRO A 57 -5.68 12.37 -17.32
C PRO A 57 -4.39 13.18 -17.09
N ILE A 58 -3.34 12.53 -16.62
CA ILE A 58 -2.03 13.15 -16.40
C ILE A 58 -1.39 13.55 -17.73
N TYR A 59 -1.47 12.66 -18.74
CA TYR A 59 -0.88 12.94 -20.05
C TYR A 59 -1.57 14.11 -20.74
N TYR A 60 -2.89 14.03 -20.96
CA TYR A 60 -3.57 15.08 -21.71
C TYR A 60 -3.67 16.41 -20.94
N PHE A 61 -3.62 16.37 -19.58
CA PHE A 61 -3.41 17.58 -18.80
C PHE A 61 -2.03 18.20 -19.07
N ASN A 62 -0.95 17.40 -19.05
CA ASN A 62 0.41 17.90 -19.24
C ASN A 62 0.62 18.49 -20.63
N GLU A 63 0.10 17.82 -21.65
CA GLU A 63 0.22 18.24 -23.06
C GLU A 63 -0.68 19.42 -23.45
N CYS A 64 -1.62 19.80 -22.60
CA CYS A 64 -2.51 20.92 -22.90
C CYS A 64 -1.79 22.26 -22.66
N ASP A 65 -1.70 23.09 -23.68
CA ASP A 65 -1.33 24.50 -23.56
C ASP A 65 -2.53 25.29 -23.00
N GLY A 66 -2.33 26.13 -22.00
CA GLY A 66 -3.43 26.94 -21.44
C GLY A 66 -4.36 26.15 -20.51
N LYS A 67 -3.92 25.92 -19.27
CA LYS A 67 -4.66 25.15 -18.26
C LYS A 67 -6.03 25.75 -17.91
N ASP A 68 -6.26 27.02 -18.14
CA ASP A 68 -7.56 27.67 -17.92
C ASP A 68 -8.65 27.19 -18.92
N GLN A 69 -8.23 26.73 -20.11
CA GLN A 69 -9.12 26.22 -21.16
C GLN A 69 -9.23 24.69 -21.14
N PHE A 70 -8.51 24.03 -20.22
CA PHE A 70 -8.50 22.60 -20.11
C PHE A 70 -9.89 22.06 -19.69
N ASN A 71 -10.33 20.99 -20.35
CA ASN A 71 -11.60 20.34 -20.04
C ASN A 71 -11.49 19.44 -18.80
N TYR A 72 -11.59 20.01 -17.61
CA TYR A 72 -11.55 19.28 -16.34
C TYR A 72 -12.70 18.28 -16.18
N LYS A 73 -13.83 18.49 -16.85
CA LYS A 73 -14.97 17.56 -16.82
C LYS A 73 -14.60 16.21 -17.44
N GLN A 74 -13.75 16.20 -18.44
CA GLN A 74 -13.24 14.96 -19.05
C GLN A 74 -12.58 14.04 -18.01
N ILE A 75 -11.81 14.59 -17.07
CA ILE A 75 -11.19 13.80 -15.98
C ILE A 75 -12.27 13.10 -15.14
N ALA A 76 -13.35 13.81 -14.82
CA ALA A 76 -14.44 13.25 -14.03
C ALA A 76 -15.22 12.18 -14.78
N GLU A 77 -15.44 12.36 -16.09
CA GLU A 77 -16.08 11.38 -16.97
C GLU A 77 -15.23 10.12 -17.13
N ASP A 78 -13.90 10.27 -17.26
CA ASP A 78 -12.97 9.13 -17.34
C ASP A 78 -12.93 8.35 -16.03
N LEU A 79 -13.01 9.04 -14.88
CA LEU A 79 -13.13 8.36 -13.59
C LEU A 79 -14.42 7.55 -13.52
N LEU A 80 -15.57 8.16 -13.85
CA LEU A 80 -16.84 7.44 -13.86
C LEU A 80 -16.78 6.19 -14.77
N ARG A 81 -16.19 6.32 -15.95
CA ARG A 81 -16.00 5.20 -16.87
C ARG A 81 -15.13 4.09 -16.26
N ALA A 82 -14.06 4.46 -15.57
CA ALA A 82 -13.17 3.50 -14.91
C ALA A 82 -13.84 2.78 -13.71
N GLU A 83 -14.84 3.40 -13.10
CA GLU A 83 -15.64 2.83 -12.01
C GLU A 83 -16.75 1.89 -12.50
N CYS A 84 -17.09 1.95 -13.78
CA CYS A 84 -18.12 1.12 -14.37
C CYS A 84 -17.54 -0.21 -14.91
N LYS A 85 -18.43 -1.19 -15.01
CA LYS A 85 -18.22 -2.45 -15.74
C LYS A 85 -18.41 -2.23 -17.24
N THR A 86 -18.21 -3.27 -18.03
CA THR A 86 -18.40 -3.26 -19.49
C THR A 86 -19.83 -2.96 -19.93
N ASP A 87 -20.84 -3.19 -19.07
CA ASP A 87 -22.25 -2.87 -19.29
C ASP A 87 -22.62 -1.45 -18.85
N ASN A 88 -21.64 -0.60 -18.56
CA ASN A 88 -21.79 0.76 -18.04
C ASN A 88 -22.46 0.85 -16.66
N THR A 89 -22.69 -0.27 -15.95
CA THR A 89 -23.14 -0.22 -14.56
C THR A 89 -21.94 -0.02 -13.64
N ARG A 90 -22.10 0.83 -12.62
CA ARG A 90 -21.04 1.02 -11.60
C ARG A 90 -20.75 -0.30 -10.89
N ASN A 91 -19.50 -0.57 -10.63
CA ASN A 91 -19.11 -1.69 -9.80
C ASN A 91 -19.65 -1.50 -8.38
N SER A 92 -20.38 -2.48 -7.85
CA SER A 92 -21.05 -2.41 -6.54
C SER A 92 -20.09 -2.20 -5.35
N THR A 93 -18.80 -2.46 -5.55
CA THR A 93 -17.76 -2.22 -4.52
C THR A 93 -17.19 -0.81 -4.56
N ILE A 94 -17.55 0.01 -5.58
CA ILE A 94 -17.06 1.37 -5.73
C ILE A 94 -18.20 2.34 -5.42
N ARG A 95 -17.98 3.19 -4.43
CA ARG A 95 -18.97 4.16 -3.99
C ARG A 95 -18.97 5.42 -4.87
N GLU A 96 -20.09 6.06 -4.96
CA GLU A 96 -20.21 7.43 -5.46
C GLU A 96 -19.38 8.37 -4.59
N GLY A 97 -19.08 9.57 -5.11
CA GLY A 97 -18.30 10.52 -4.34
C GLY A 97 -18.14 11.86 -5.04
N LEU A 98 -17.33 12.71 -4.45
CA LEU A 98 -16.89 13.96 -5.05
C LEU A 98 -15.45 13.83 -5.54
N LEU A 99 -15.22 14.33 -6.75
CA LEU A 99 -13.89 14.51 -7.32
C LEU A 99 -13.46 15.95 -7.19
N PHE A 100 -12.37 16.19 -6.51
CA PHE A 100 -11.73 17.50 -6.37
C PHE A 100 -10.49 17.54 -7.23
N ILE A 101 -10.32 18.60 -7.99
CA ILE A 101 -9.14 18.82 -8.83
C ILE A 101 -8.54 20.17 -8.45
N LYS A 102 -7.26 20.16 -8.12
CA LYS A 102 -6.44 21.36 -7.94
C LYS A 102 -5.34 21.34 -8.97
N ALA A 103 -5.25 22.40 -9.79
CA ALA A 103 -4.27 22.49 -10.86
C ALA A 103 -3.63 23.86 -10.94
N ASN A 104 -2.40 23.89 -11.47
CA ASN A 104 -1.71 25.10 -11.91
C ASN A 104 -0.99 24.81 -13.23
N SER A 105 -0.10 25.70 -13.67
CA SER A 105 0.60 25.54 -14.95
C SER A 105 1.38 24.23 -15.09
N ASN A 106 1.89 23.65 -14.00
CA ASN A 106 2.82 22.52 -14.04
C ASN A 106 2.45 21.37 -13.10
N SER A 107 1.33 21.46 -12.41
CA SER A 107 0.93 20.40 -11.47
C SER A 107 -0.57 20.22 -11.44
N ILE A 108 -0.97 18.98 -11.18
CA ILE A 108 -2.36 18.63 -10.90
C ILE A 108 -2.43 17.68 -9.70
N ILE A 109 -3.39 17.93 -8.82
CA ILE A 109 -3.78 17.02 -7.75
C ILE A 109 -5.23 16.62 -8.01
N ILE A 110 -5.45 15.34 -8.12
CA ILE A 110 -6.78 14.75 -8.32
C ILE A 110 -7.11 13.97 -7.06
N MET A 111 -8.23 14.30 -6.41
CA MET A 111 -8.65 13.69 -5.17
C MET A 111 -10.11 13.26 -5.25
N LYS A 112 -10.37 11.99 -4.94
CA LYS A 112 -11.74 11.47 -4.78
C LYS A 112 -12.04 11.24 -3.30
N LEU A 113 -13.18 11.75 -2.83
CA LEU A 113 -13.79 11.40 -1.54
C LEU A 113 -15.08 10.63 -1.79
N GLU A 114 -15.19 9.45 -1.17
CA GLU A 114 -16.37 8.61 -1.31
C GLU A 114 -17.51 9.07 -0.38
N LYS A 115 -18.75 8.97 -0.84
CA LYS A 115 -19.95 9.25 -0.04
C LYS A 115 -20.17 8.13 0.97
N LEU A 116 -20.45 8.51 2.20
CA LEU A 116 -20.82 7.63 3.29
C LEU A 116 -22.28 7.84 3.67
N THR A 117 -22.97 6.76 3.94
CA THR A 117 -24.26 6.79 4.59
C THR A 117 -24.06 6.64 6.09
N VAL A 118 -24.36 7.67 6.85
CA VAL A 118 -24.27 7.67 8.31
C VAL A 118 -25.66 7.83 8.91
N ILE A 119 -25.87 7.23 10.07
CA ILE A 119 -27.09 7.39 10.87
C ILE A 119 -26.78 8.34 12.01
N ASP A 120 -27.46 9.47 12.07
CA ASP A 120 -27.37 10.38 13.18
C ASP A 120 -27.88 9.70 14.46
N LYS A 121 -27.03 9.61 15.48
CA LYS A 121 -27.36 8.88 16.71
C LYS A 121 -28.46 9.53 17.55
N ALA A 122 -28.69 10.83 17.39
CA ALA A 122 -29.70 11.56 18.15
C ALA A 122 -31.07 11.53 17.47
N THR A 123 -31.11 11.64 16.13
CA THR A 123 -32.37 11.74 15.36
C THR A 123 -32.70 10.46 14.61
N TYR A 124 -31.75 9.52 14.47
CA TYR A 124 -31.83 8.32 13.61
C TYR A 124 -32.10 8.63 12.14
N GLU A 125 -31.85 9.86 11.74
CA GLU A 125 -31.93 10.26 10.33
C GLU A 125 -30.73 9.72 9.54
N ILE A 126 -31.01 9.29 8.32
CA ILE A 126 -29.95 8.87 7.38
C ILE A 126 -29.38 10.13 6.73
N LYS A 127 -28.08 10.36 6.90
CA LYS A 127 -27.35 11.45 6.28
C LYS A 127 -26.28 10.90 5.32
N SER A 128 -26.07 11.63 4.23
CA SER A 128 -24.95 11.38 3.34
C SER A 128 -23.80 12.33 3.71
N GLU A 129 -22.67 11.77 4.08
CA GLU A 129 -21.46 12.52 4.42
C GLU A 129 -20.30 12.08 3.53
N LEU A 130 -19.25 12.88 3.45
CA LEU A 130 -18.01 12.50 2.78
C LEU A 130 -17.06 11.89 3.79
N GLY A 131 -16.52 10.73 3.46
CA GLY A 131 -15.53 10.07 4.30
C GLY A 131 -14.17 10.78 4.22
N LYS A 132 -13.76 11.36 5.35
CA LYS A 132 -12.42 11.89 5.57
C LYS A 132 -11.50 10.83 6.20
N GLU A 133 -12.08 9.77 6.74
CA GLU A 133 -11.34 8.69 7.37
C GLU A 133 -10.66 7.77 6.36
N LYS A 134 -9.73 6.99 6.87
CA LYS A 134 -8.71 6.20 6.16
C LYS A 134 -9.18 5.41 4.91
N ASP A 135 -10.40 4.96 4.85
CA ASP A 135 -10.85 4.01 3.82
C ASP A 135 -11.60 4.65 2.63
N TYR A 136 -11.77 5.98 2.63
CA TYR A 136 -12.73 6.64 1.76
C TYR A 136 -12.16 7.70 0.83
N PHE A 137 -10.84 7.86 0.76
CA PHE A 137 -10.25 8.81 -0.17
C PHE A 137 -9.12 8.23 -1.03
N LYS A 138 -8.93 8.83 -2.19
CA LYS A 138 -7.86 8.54 -3.13
C LYS A 138 -7.28 9.85 -3.62
N VAL A 139 -5.96 9.93 -3.70
CA VAL A 139 -5.27 11.12 -4.20
C VAL A 139 -4.25 10.72 -5.27
N CYS A 140 -4.11 11.53 -6.29
CA CYS A 140 -3.02 11.48 -7.24
C CYS A 140 -2.35 12.85 -7.30
N THR A 141 -1.04 12.89 -7.20
CA THR A 141 -0.23 14.11 -7.32
C THR A 141 0.75 13.97 -8.47
N PHE A 142 0.69 14.91 -9.42
CA PHE A 142 1.62 15.07 -10.53
C PHE A 142 2.24 16.47 -10.53
N LYS A 143 3.55 16.53 -10.81
CA LYS A 143 4.34 17.77 -10.78
C LYS A 143 5.23 17.94 -12.04
N GLY A 144 4.65 17.70 -13.22
CA GLY A 144 5.34 17.93 -14.49
C GLY A 144 6.26 16.82 -14.98
N GLU A 145 6.52 15.79 -14.17
CA GLU A 145 7.39 14.66 -14.55
C GLU A 145 6.63 13.35 -14.56
N TYR A 146 6.52 12.70 -15.72
CA TYR A 146 5.86 11.40 -15.86
C TYR A 146 6.53 10.27 -15.07
N SER A 147 7.80 10.46 -14.70
CA SER A 147 8.56 9.53 -13.88
C SER A 147 8.29 9.66 -12.39
N ASP A 148 7.63 10.73 -11.90
CA ASP A 148 7.40 10.96 -10.48
C ASP A 148 5.96 11.34 -10.19
N ILE A 149 5.10 10.32 -10.13
CA ILE A 149 3.68 10.45 -9.82
C ILE A 149 3.42 9.71 -8.52
N LYS A 150 2.74 10.38 -7.58
CA LYS A 150 2.42 9.80 -6.28
C LYS A 150 0.93 9.57 -6.16
N ILE A 151 0.55 8.40 -5.72
CA ILE A 151 -0.84 8.10 -5.36
C ILE A 151 -0.92 7.77 -3.87
N ILE A 152 -2.03 8.18 -3.27
CA ILE A 152 -2.44 7.77 -1.94
C ILE A 152 -3.76 7.04 -2.11
N ASP A 153 -3.83 5.81 -1.64
CA ASP A 153 -5.06 5.04 -1.62
C ASP A 153 -5.10 4.25 -0.32
N LYS A 154 -6.10 4.50 0.49
CA LYS A 154 -6.24 3.89 1.82
C LYS A 154 -6.96 2.55 1.83
N ASN A 155 -7.38 2.03 0.70
CA ASN A 155 -7.80 0.64 0.63
C ASN A 155 -6.57 -0.28 0.78
N LYS A 156 -6.79 -1.46 1.36
CA LYS A 156 -5.75 -2.49 1.58
C LYS A 156 -4.93 -2.87 0.34
N THR A 157 -5.34 -2.39 -0.81
CA THR A 157 -4.61 -2.50 -2.08
C THR A 157 -5.02 -1.30 -2.90
N ALA A 158 -4.05 -0.49 -3.38
CA ALA A 158 -4.36 0.62 -4.28
C ALA A 158 -5.29 0.11 -5.38
N ALA A 159 -6.47 0.69 -5.46
CA ALA A 159 -7.53 0.15 -6.30
C ALA A 159 -7.11 0.19 -7.76
N LYS A 160 -7.06 -0.97 -8.42
CA LYS A 160 -6.66 -1.08 -9.83
C LYS A 160 -7.48 -0.17 -10.75
N TYR A 161 -8.75 0.06 -10.43
CA TYR A 161 -9.58 0.99 -11.21
C TYR A 161 -9.04 2.42 -11.13
N TRP A 162 -8.45 2.84 -9.98
CA TRP A 162 -7.92 4.17 -9.77
C TRP A 162 -6.60 4.37 -10.53
N TYR A 163 -5.56 3.58 -10.22
CA TYR A 163 -4.25 3.85 -10.81
C TYR A 163 -4.05 3.25 -12.20
N GLN A 164 -4.58 2.04 -12.48
CA GLN A 164 -4.39 1.40 -13.80
C GLN A 164 -5.44 1.82 -14.83
N LYS A 165 -6.75 1.72 -14.48
CA LYS A 165 -7.81 1.99 -15.47
C LYS A 165 -8.02 3.48 -15.70
N PHE A 166 -8.11 4.27 -14.62
CA PHE A 166 -8.38 5.71 -14.71
C PHE A 166 -7.11 6.50 -15.01
N LEU A 167 -6.07 6.38 -14.17
CA LEU A 167 -4.85 7.18 -14.30
C LEU A 167 -3.82 6.60 -15.28
N LYS A 168 -3.98 5.34 -15.74
CA LYS A 168 -3.06 4.63 -16.63
C LYS A 168 -1.63 4.57 -16.10
N LEU A 169 -1.47 4.46 -14.78
CA LEU A 169 -0.17 4.46 -14.12
C LEU A 169 0.35 3.05 -13.87
N THR A 170 1.67 2.94 -13.86
CA THR A 170 2.43 1.76 -13.45
C THR A 170 3.14 2.07 -12.14
N ARG A 171 3.15 1.13 -11.21
CA ARG A 171 3.92 1.27 -9.97
C ARG A 171 5.42 1.22 -10.28
N LYS A 172 6.22 2.06 -9.61
CA LYS A 172 7.68 2.09 -9.78
C LYS A 172 8.37 0.86 -9.20
N ARG A 173 7.76 0.25 -8.20
CA ARG A 173 8.35 -0.83 -7.44
C ARG A 173 7.59 -2.13 -7.66
N THR A 174 8.34 -3.21 -7.78
CA THR A 174 7.78 -4.56 -7.84
C THR A 174 7.53 -5.11 -6.42
N ALA A 175 6.83 -6.22 -6.32
CA ALA A 175 6.66 -6.99 -5.09
C ALA A 175 8.03 -7.40 -4.51
N GLU A 176 8.95 -7.82 -5.38
CA GLU A 176 10.31 -8.21 -5.04
C GLU A 176 11.10 -7.05 -4.44
N ASP A 177 11.08 -5.87 -5.09
CA ASP A 177 11.78 -4.68 -4.62
C ASP A 177 11.29 -4.26 -3.22
N ASN A 178 9.98 -4.19 -3.05
CA ASN A 178 9.37 -3.81 -1.78
C ASN A 178 9.68 -4.84 -0.67
N THR A 179 9.56 -6.13 -0.98
CA THR A 179 9.86 -7.21 -0.01
C THR A 179 11.31 -7.16 0.43
N ASN A 180 12.25 -7.03 -0.51
CA ASN A 180 13.67 -6.92 -0.21
C ASN A 180 13.98 -5.71 0.67
N ASP A 181 13.42 -4.54 0.33
CA ASP A 181 13.66 -3.34 1.11
C ASP A 181 13.10 -3.44 2.54
N VAL A 182 11.92 -4.03 2.74
CA VAL A 182 11.39 -4.26 4.10
C VAL A 182 12.36 -5.15 4.89
N ILE A 183 12.76 -6.29 4.32
CA ILE A 183 13.67 -7.22 4.98
C ILE A 183 15.01 -6.55 5.30
N ASP A 184 15.58 -5.80 4.36
CA ASP A 184 16.87 -5.12 4.55
C ASP A 184 16.79 -4.01 5.59
N LEU A 185 15.72 -3.21 5.60
CA LEU A 185 15.52 -2.18 6.61
C LEU A 185 15.29 -2.77 8.01
N ILE A 186 14.57 -3.88 8.12
CA ILE A 186 14.40 -4.62 9.39
C ILE A 186 15.76 -5.14 9.86
N ALA A 187 16.55 -5.75 8.97
CA ALA A 187 17.87 -6.30 9.30
C ALA A 187 18.86 -5.22 9.77
N GLN A 188 18.75 -4.00 9.22
CA GLN A 188 19.61 -2.85 9.55
C GLN A 188 19.06 -1.99 10.70
N ASP A 189 17.95 -2.36 11.33
CA ASP A 189 17.26 -1.59 12.37
C ASP A 189 16.88 -0.16 11.90
N LYS A 190 16.48 -0.04 10.61
CA LYS A 190 16.11 1.22 9.96
C LYS A 190 14.66 1.28 9.49
N PHE A 191 13.89 0.23 9.70
CA PHE A 191 12.49 0.20 9.30
C PHE A 191 11.61 1.05 10.21
N TYR A 192 11.91 1.03 11.49
CA TYR A 192 11.24 1.79 12.52
C TYR A 192 12.05 3.03 12.92
N LYS A 193 11.39 3.99 13.58
CA LYS A 193 12.05 5.14 14.19
C LYS A 193 13.06 4.72 15.25
N GLU A 194 14.07 5.55 15.48
CA GLU A 194 15.17 5.26 16.39
C GLU A 194 14.72 5.04 17.84
N ASP A 195 13.68 5.77 18.28
CA ASP A 195 13.09 5.61 19.61
C ASP A 195 12.39 4.25 19.79
N ILE A 196 11.79 3.71 18.73
CA ILE A 196 11.25 2.35 18.70
C ILE A 196 12.37 1.32 18.76
N CYS A 197 13.43 1.52 17.98
CA CYS A 197 14.58 0.61 17.97
C CYS A 197 15.33 0.56 19.31
N LYS A 198 15.22 1.60 20.13
CA LYS A 198 15.82 1.66 21.49
C LYS A 198 14.96 1.03 22.60
N LYS A 199 13.72 0.63 22.31
CA LYS A 199 12.84 -0.02 23.30
C LYS A 199 13.41 -1.36 23.76
N GLY A 200 13.20 -1.70 25.02
CA GLY A 200 13.66 -2.98 25.60
C GLY A 200 13.08 -4.22 24.90
N ASN A 201 11.87 -4.10 24.37
CA ASN A 201 11.18 -5.16 23.63
C ASN A 201 11.38 -5.08 22.11
N TYR A 202 12.34 -4.29 21.60
CA TYR A 202 12.54 -4.11 20.16
C TYR A 202 12.79 -5.44 19.39
N LYS A 203 13.48 -6.38 20.03
CA LYS A 203 13.71 -7.71 19.43
C LYS A 203 12.40 -8.45 19.15
N GLU A 204 11.41 -8.27 20.02
CA GLU A 204 10.07 -8.87 19.85
C GLU A 204 9.29 -8.17 18.75
N ILE A 205 9.36 -6.82 18.67
CA ILE A 205 8.77 -6.04 17.57
C ILE A 205 9.35 -6.48 16.22
N LYS A 206 10.67 -6.57 16.13
CA LYS A 206 11.39 -7.03 14.94
C LYS A 206 10.96 -8.43 14.52
N ARG A 207 10.93 -9.36 15.46
CA ARG A 207 10.53 -10.76 15.22
C ARG A 207 9.07 -10.89 14.81
N PHE A 208 8.20 -10.11 15.42
CA PHE A 208 6.79 -10.04 15.02
C PHE A 208 6.65 -9.60 13.57
N THR A 209 7.39 -8.57 13.17
CA THR A 209 7.37 -8.05 11.79
C THR A 209 7.90 -9.07 10.80
N GLU A 210 8.95 -9.80 11.14
CA GLU A 210 9.47 -10.89 10.31
C GLU A 210 8.41 -12.00 10.15
N TYR A 211 7.75 -12.41 11.22
CA TYR A 211 6.64 -13.38 11.14
C TYR A 211 5.46 -12.86 10.34
N TYR A 212 5.13 -11.58 10.49
CA TYR A 212 4.09 -10.95 9.66
C TYR A 212 4.36 -11.12 8.17
N LEU A 213 5.63 -10.99 7.73
CA LEU A 213 6.01 -11.20 6.32
C LEU A 213 5.82 -12.65 5.87
N PHE A 214 5.94 -13.63 6.76
CA PHE A 214 5.75 -15.04 6.40
C PHE A 214 4.28 -15.47 6.39
N ASP A 215 3.52 -14.97 7.36
CA ASP A 215 2.15 -15.40 7.59
C ASP A 215 1.16 -14.72 6.63
N ASN A 216 1.58 -13.66 5.95
CA ASN A 216 0.72 -12.87 5.08
C ASN A 216 1.18 -12.91 3.62
N LYS A 217 0.21 -12.91 2.68
CA LYS A 217 0.48 -12.77 1.24
C LYS A 217 0.67 -11.32 0.81
N LYS A 218 0.23 -10.39 1.66
CA LYS A 218 0.29 -8.95 1.41
C LYS A 218 0.89 -8.23 2.58
N PHE A 219 1.73 -7.28 2.28
CA PHE A 219 2.20 -6.30 3.22
C PHE A 219 1.28 -5.09 3.22
N ASP A 220 0.96 -4.57 4.41
CA ASP A 220 0.18 -3.36 4.62
C ASP A 220 0.69 -2.68 5.88
N LYS A 221 1.22 -1.47 5.76
CA LYS A 221 1.80 -0.72 6.88
C LYS A 221 0.78 -0.46 7.98
N SER A 222 -0.44 -0.05 7.59
CA SER A 222 -1.49 0.25 8.57
C SER A 222 -1.96 -1.01 9.30
N TYR A 223 -2.06 -2.13 8.60
CA TYR A 223 -2.42 -3.40 9.23
C TYR A 223 -1.32 -3.86 10.19
N LEU A 224 -0.04 -3.81 9.80
CA LEU A 224 1.08 -4.13 10.66
C LEU A 224 1.11 -3.25 11.92
N PHE A 225 0.85 -1.94 11.77
CA PHE A 225 0.75 -1.02 12.90
C PHE A 225 -0.35 -1.43 13.89
N ASN A 226 -1.53 -1.77 13.37
CA ASN A 226 -2.66 -2.20 14.20
C ASN A 226 -2.37 -3.53 14.92
N GLU A 227 -1.74 -4.49 14.24
CA GLU A 227 -1.36 -5.78 14.83
C GLU A 227 -0.32 -5.61 15.95
N LEU A 228 0.68 -4.75 15.75
CA LEU A 228 1.68 -4.43 16.78
C LEU A 228 1.05 -3.78 18.01
N ASN A 229 0.08 -2.87 17.83
CA ASN A 229 -0.67 -2.28 18.94
C ASN A 229 -1.55 -3.32 19.64
N SER A 230 -2.29 -4.14 18.87
CA SER A 230 -3.19 -5.16 19.42
C SER A 230 -2.45 -6.23 20.21
N SER A 231 -1.22 -6.54 19.81
CA SER A 231 -0.35 -7.48 20.54
C SER A 231 0.31 -6.87 21.78
N GLY A 232 0.14 -5.56 22.02
CA GLY A 232 0.77 -4.85 23.14
C GLY A 232 2.28 -4.62 22.98
N LEU A 233 2.83 -4.87 21.79
CA LEU A 233 4.25 -4.63 21.52
C LEU A 233 4.59 -3.15 21.38
N ILE A 234 3.60 -2.34 20.98
CA ILE A 234 3.69 -0.88 20.93
C ILE A 234 2.42 -0.26 21.52
N GLU A 235 2.52 1.00 21.95
CA GLU A 235 1.40 1.83 22.41
C GLU A 235 1.50 3.18 21.69
N LEU A 236 1.08 3.23 20.42
CA LEU A 236 1.17 4.43 19.60
C LEU A 236 -0.19 4.81 19.05
N GLN A 237 -0.47 6.11 19.02
CA GLN A 237 -1.73 6.66 18.51
C GLN A 237 -1.71 6.87 17.01
N LYS A 238 -0.52 7.07 16.44
CA LYS A 238 -0.34 7.40 15.02
C LYS A 238 0.69 6.48 14.38
N GLU A 239 0.39 6.08 13.17
CA GLU A 239 1.26 5.26 12.33
C GLU A 239 2.59 5.97 12.01
N ASP A 240 2.53 7.30 11.82
CA ASP A 240 3.72 8.13 11.61
C ASP A 240 4.72 8.07 12.76
N ASP A 241 4.30 7.70 13.97
CA ASP A 241 5.21 7.58 15.11
C ASP A 241 5.96 6.24 15.13
N LEU A 242 5.58 5.29 14.30
CA LEU A 242 6.20 3.97 14.21
C LEU A 242 7.32 3.91 13.16
N PHE A 243 7.00 4.27 11.91
CA PHE A 243 7.88 4.04 10.78
C PHE A 243 8.92 5.15 10.60
N SER A 244 10.13 4.77 10.21
CA SER A 244 11.21 5.72 9.91
C SER A 244 11.03 6.36 8.52
N SER A 245 11.71 7.47 8.28
CA SER A 245 11.80 8.09 6.94
C SER A 245 12.42 7.15 5.88
N ASN A 246 13.30 6.21 6.28
CA ASN A 246 13.84 5.22 5.35
C ASN A 246 12.77 4.29 4.78
N SER A 247 11.65 4.10 5.50
CA SER A 247 10.55 3.26 5.05
C SER A 247 9.62 3.95 4.04
N GLU A 248 9.75 5.28 3.83
CA GLU A 248 8.93 6.04 2.87
C GLU A 248 9.16 5.60 1.42
N ARG A 249 10.31 5.02 1.12
CA ARG A 249 10.61 4.45 -0.20
C ARG A 249 9.83 3.17 -0.50
N ILE A 250 9.29 2.50 0.52
CA ILE A 250 8.52 1.26 0.40
C ILE A 250 7.06 1.64 0.19
N ASP A 251 6.40 1.03 -0.78
CA ASP A 251 4.96 1.22 -0.97
C ASP A 251 4.19 0.86 0.31
N SER A 252 3.10 1.56 0.57
CA SER A 252 2.30 1.34 1.79
C SER A 252 1.66 -0.04 1.83
N ASP A 253 1.36 -0.58 0.63
CA ASP A 253 0.82 -1.92 0.45
C ASP A 253 1.41 -2.58 -0.80
N PHE A 254 1.69 -3.88 -0.73
CA PHE A 254 2.20 -4.66 -1.87
C PHE A 254 2.00 -6.17 -1.63
N GLU A 255 2.08 -6.96 -2.68
CA GLU A 255 2.15 -8.42 -2.57
C GLU A 255 3.54 -8.84 -2.08
N ILE A 256 3.62 -9.67 -1.05
CA ILE A 256 4.89 -10.15 -0.50
C ILE A 256 5.46 -11.20 -1.45
N SER A 257 6.71 -11.01 -1.86
CA SER A 257 7.42 -11.98 -2.69
C SER A 257 7.96 -13.13 -1.85
N GLU A 258 7.32 -14.29 -1.94
CA GLU A 258 7.77 -15.52 -1.27
C GLU A 258 9.20 -15.91 -1.70
N ASN A 259 9.56 -15.66 -2.95
CA ASN A 259 10.90 -15.94 -3.47
C ASN A 259 11.97 -15.12 -2.74
N GLU A 260 11.72 -13.83 -2.50
CA GLU A 260 12.70 -12.97 -1.82
C GLU A 260 12.80 -13.33 -0.33
N ILE A 261 11.68 -13.67 0.32
CA ILE A 261 11.68 -14.19 1.68
C ILE A 261 12.54 -15.48 1.77
N ASN A 262 12.26 -16.45 0.89
CA ASN A 262 13.00 -17.71 0.89
C ASN A 262 14.50 -17.51 0.63
N LYS A 263 14.90 -16.64 -0.30
CA LYS A 263 16.30 -16.31 -0.54
C LYS A 263 16.98 -15.74 0.70
N LYS A 264 16.33 -14.84 1.40
CA LYS A 264 16.92 -14.11 2.52
C LYS A 264 17.01 -14.94 3.79
N TYR A 265 15.98 -15.74 4.06
CA TYR A 265 15.90 -16.57 5.26
C TYR A 265 16.31 -18.04 5.03
N GLN A 266 16.73 -18.39 3.82
CA GLN A 266 17.38 -19.66 3.56
C GLN A 266 18.67 -19.77 4.36
N LYS A 267 18.87 -20.88 5.04
CA LYS A 267 20.09 -21.13 5.78
C LYS A 267 20.66 -22.50 5.42
N LYS A 268 21.97 -22.51 5.21
CA LYS A 268 22.75 -23.76 5.08
C LYS A 268 23.53 -23.98 6.36
N ILE A 269 23.26 -25.07 7.04
CA ILE A 269 23.90 -25.45 8.30
C ILE A 269 24.82 -26.65 8.00
N LYS A 270 26.12 -26.43 7.95
CA LYS A 270 27.07 -27.52 7.80
C LYS A 270 27.27 -28.19 9.16
N THR A 271 26.94 -29.46 9.28
CA THR A 271 27.06 -30.23 10.51
C THR A 271 28.30 -31.14 10.52
N SER A 272 28.74 -31.55 9.33
CA SER A 272 29.98 -32.31 9.10
C SER A 272 30.48 -32.05 7.67
N ASP A 273 31.58 -32.72 7.27
CA ASP A 273 32.06 -32.61 5.88
C ASP A 273 31.09 -33.24 4.87
N GLU A 274 30.29 -34.19 5.32
CA GLU A 274 29.34 -34.94 4.49
C GLU A 274 27.90 -34.50 4.61
N ILE A 275 27.56 -33.77 5.72
CA ILE A 275 26.15 -33.42 6.00
C ILE A 275 25.96 -31.91 6.04
N THR A 276 25.09 -31.42 5.17
CA THR A 276 24.61 -30.05 5.17
C THR A 276 23.08 -30.04 5.19
N ILE A 277 22.52 -29.36 6.17
CA ILE A 277 21.08 -29.14 6.28
C ILE A 277 20.76 -27.80 5.63
N THR A 278 19.83 -27.80 4.68
CA THR A 278 19.33 -26.57 4.04
C THR A 278 17.89 -26.36 4.44
N THR A 279 17.59 -25.21 5.08
CA THR A 279 16.22 -24.79 5.38
C THR A 279 15.77 -23.77 4.35
N LYS A 280 14.57 -23.86 3.85
CA LYS A 280 13.98 -22.80 2.98
C LYS A 280 13.78 -21.51 3.76
N ASN A 281 13.22 -21.63 4.95
CA ASN A 281 13.00 -20.55 5.88
C ASN A 281 13.43 -20.98 7.28
N TYR A 282 14.57 -20.48 7.70
CA TYR A 282 15.15 -20.85 9.00
C TYR A 282 14.33 -20.34 10.19
N LEU A 283 13.77 -19.12 10.08
CA LEU A 283 12.99 -18.54 11.17
C LEU A 283 11.70 -19.31 11.41
N GLU A 284 10.98 -19.67 10.35
CA GLU A 284 9.77 -20.47 10.44
C GLU A 284 10.05 -21.86 11.01
N SER A 285 11.10 -22.52 10.49
CA SER A 285 11.51 -23.85 10.97
C SER A 285 11.86 -23.87 12.45
N THR A 286 12.37 -22.77 13.00
CA THR A 286 12.69 -22.65 14.43
C THR A 286 11.49 -22.21 15.27
N ARG A 287 10.58 -21.39 14.72
CA ARG A 287 9.34 -20.99 15.38
C ARG A 287 8.47 -22.21 15.71
N ASP A 288 8.29 -23.07 14.75
CA ASP A 288 7.40 -24.23 14.86
C ASP A 288 8.11 -25.46 15.46
N SER A 289 9.33 -25.26 15.97
CA SER A 289 10.17 -26.31 16.53
C SER A 289 10.44 -27.48 15.58
N GLN A 290 10.26 -27.29 14.27
CA GLN A 290 10.61 -28.29 13.25
C GLN A 290 12.10 -28.54 13.20
N LEU A 291 12.91 -27.54 13.59
CA LEU A 291 14.34 -27.67 13.73
C LEU A 291 14.76 -27.13 15.09
N THR A 292 15.36 -27.97 15.93
CA THR A 292 15.88 -27.57 17.23
C THR A 292 17.38 -27.90 17.35
N PHE A 293 18.10 -27.05 18.07
CA PHE A 293 19.54 -27.25 18.34
C PHE A 293 19.76 -27.35 19.84
N ASP A 294 20.35 -28.47 20.27
CA ASP A 294 20.81 -28.71 21.62
C ASP A 294 22.34 -28.57 21.65
N GLU A 295 22.79 -27.41 22.10
CA GLU A 295 24.20 -27.08 22.15
C GLU A 295 24.98 -28.00 23.09
N LYS A 296 24.37 -28.34 24.25
CA LYS A 296 25.02 -29.18 25.27
C LYS A 296 25.31 -30.59 24.75
N ASN A 297 24.37 -31.17 24.02
CA ASN A 297 24.50 -32.50 23.45
C ASN A 297 25.02 -32.49 22.00
N LYS A 298 25.32 -31.32 21.44
CA LYS A 298 25.76 -31.14 20.04
C LYS A 298 24.84 -31.82 19.04
N LYS A 299 23.53 -31.69 19.24
CA LYS A 299 22.47 -32.38 18.49
C LYS A 299 21.55 -31.42 17.79
N ILE A 300 21.27 -31.69 16.50
CA ILE A 300 20.17 -31.07 15.77
C ILE A 300 19.05 -32.10 15.66
N THR A 301 17.83 -31.71 16.00
CA THR A 301 16.63 -32.53 15.82
C THR A 301 15.76 -31.88 14.75
N ILE A 302 15.33 -32.68 13.79
CA ILE A 302 14.40 -32.28 12.73
C ILE A 302 13.14 -33.11 12.90
N PHE A 303 12.00 -32.42 13.06
CA PHE A 303 10.68 -33.08 13.08
C PHE A 303 10.16 -33.19 11.65
N ILE A 304 9.60 -34.33 11.32
CA ILE A 304 9.09 -34.66 9.99
C ILE A 304 7.58 -34.58 10.05
N ASP A 305 6.99 -33.73 9.20
CA ASP A 305 5.53 -33.70 9.03
C ASP A 305 5.02 -35.05 8.55
N GLU A 306 3.88 -35.48 9.08
CA GLU A 306 3.27 -36.79 8.80
C GLU A 306 3.12 -37.06 7.30
N LYS A 307 2.77 -36.04 6.52
CA LYS A 307 2.63 -36.10 5.05
C LYS A 307 3.93 -36.48 4.30
N TYR A 308 5.10 -36.29 4.93
CA TYR A 308 6.40 -36.60 4.34
C TYR A 308 7.03 -37.87 4.93
N LEU A 309 6.44 -38.45 5.97
CA LEU A 309 7.02 -39.54 6.74
C LEU A 309 7.37 -40.77 5.88
N ASP A 310 6.44 -41.17 4.99
CA ASP A 310 6.65 -42.36 4.15
C ASP A 310 7.72 -42.11 3.08
N ALA A 311 7.78 -40.90 2.48
CA ALA A 311 8.83 -40.53 1.54
C ALA A 311 10.21 -40.56 2.21
N VAL A 312 10.31 -40.05 3.45
CA VAL A 312 11.55 -40.06 4.22
C VAL A 312 11.94 -41.50 4.58
N LYS A 313 11.00 -42.34 4.98
CA LYS A 313 11.27 -43.76 5.24
C LYS A 313 11.80 -44.51 4.02
N GLU A 314 11.23 -44.24 2.84
CA GLU A 314 11.73 -44.83 1.58
C GLU A 314 13.14 -44.36 1.24
N GLN A 315 13.43 -43.05 1.41
CA GLN A 315 14.75 -42.49 1.14
C GLN A 315 15.82 -42.98 2.11
N LEU A 316 15.46 -43.31 3.34
CA LEU A 316 16.37 -43.83 4.36
C LEU A 316 16.49 -45.38 4.36
N LYS A 317 15.61 -46.07 3.63
CA LYS A 317 15.67 -47.52 3.44
C LYS A 317 16.63 -47.92 2.31
N ASN A 318 17.71 -47.20 2.09
CA ASN A 318 18.74 -47.67 1.19
C ASN A 318 19.48 -48.83 1.83
N GLU A 319 19.08 -49.97 1.41
CA GLU A 319 19.71 -51.30 1.27
C GLU A 319 18.79 -52.44 1.55
#